data_343e8cca6c91ff5ea150ff7385575313
#
_entry.id   343e8cca6c91ff5ea150ff7385575313
#
_cell.length_a   1.000
_cell.length_b   1.000
_cell.length_c   1.000
_cell.angle_alpha   90.00
_cell.angle_beta   90.00
_cell.angle_gamma   90.00
#
_symmetry.space_group_name_H-M   'P 1'
#
loop_
_entity.id
_entity.type
_entity.pdbx_description
1 polymer ?
#
loop_
_entity_poly.entity_id
_entity_poly.type
_entity_poly.pdbx_seq_one_letter_code
_entity_poly.pdbx_strand_id
1 'polypeptide(L)'
;MALLVLVSAVSARAQDATPSPEPERKVEFMSRTAFHMAAEYLSDDDPRYTWDADFGGELDVVDYGYGRFTFEANYQVVLGEEIRSFDPNQGNYILAGNVSARTRWFEVAGQLYHQSRHLADRPKEEAIDWNTLGGRVRKAFKYREATFDARADVRGVFMKTTVDYSWELDAALRSDVKVRPGVGLLAAADVRYLGVDGSQDRGNQTGYKVEGGVRLEGRRGAVEVFIAGERRIDPYPVEVGVAEWFTAGFRLLSR
;
A
#
# COMPACT_ATOMS: atom_id res chain seq x y z
N MET A 1 2.00 -19.84 -19.57
CA MET A 1 2.76 -20.76 -18.67
C MET A 1 2.23 -20.53 -17.27
N ALA A 2 1.41 -21.46 -16.77
CA ALA A 2 0.71 -21.30 -15.49
C ALA A 2 1.64 -21.69 -14.34
N LEU A 3 1.88 -20.77 -13.40
CA LEU A 3 2.66 -21.02 -12.18
C LEU A 3 1.72 -21.63 -11.12
N LEU A 4 1.83 -22.95 -10.95
CA LEU A 4 1.10 -23.71 -9.94
C LEU A 4 1.87 -23.61 -8.61
N VAL A 5 1.35 -22.85 -7.65
CA VAL A 5 1.92 -22.82 -6.28
C VAL A 5 1.29 -23.94 -5.48
N LEU A 6 2.07 -24.99 -5.20
CA LEU A 6 1.71 -26.07 -4.28
C LEU A 6 1.81 -25.58 -2.83
N VAL A 7 0.68 -25.43 -2.17
CA VAL A 7 0.60 -25.23 -0.72
C VAL A 7 0.56 -26.59 -0.06
N SER A 8 1.71 -27.05 0.47
CA SER A 8 1.78 -28.26 1.29
C SER A 8 1.27 -27.97 2.69
N ALA A 9 0.15 -28.56 3.07
CA ALA A 9 -0.41 -28.50 4.41
C ALA A 9 0.41 -29.37 5.38
N VAL A 10 1.13 -28.76 6.30
CA VAL A 10 1.76 -29.43 7.44
C VAL A 10 0.72 -29.55 8.55
N SER A 11 0.22 -30.77 8.77
CA SER A 11 -0.66 -31.10 9.88
C SER A 11 0.16 -31.17 11.18
N ALA A 12 0.10 -30.12 12.00
CA ALA A 12 0.58 -30.18 13.38
C ALA A 12 -0.56 -30.69 14.28
N ARG A 13 -0.31 -31.79 15.00
CA ARG A 13 -1.22 -32.32 16.03
C ARG A 13 -1.43 -31.29 17.12
N ALA A 14 -2.67 -30.92 17.35
CA ALA A 14 -3.10 -30.13 18.51
C ALA A 14 -2.94 -31.00 19.77
N GLN A 15 -2.16 -30.53 20.74
CA GLN A 15 -2.25 -30.97 22.12
C GLN A 15 -3.44 -30.26 22.76
N ASP A 16 -4.28 -31.02 23.45
CA ASP A 16 -5.42 -30.54 24.24
C ASP A 16 -4.92 -29.56 25.32
N ALA A 17 -5.03 -28.27 25.01
CA ALA A 17 -4.90 -27.22 26.00
C ALA A 17 -6.31 -26.89 26.51
N THR A 18 -6.51 -27.00 27.81
CA THR A 18 -7.69 -26.50 28.53
C THR A 18 -7.96 -25.06 28.04
N PRO A 19 -9.18 -24.72 27.63
CA PRO A 19 -9.46 -23.38 27.13
C PRO A 19 -9.19 -22.37 28.24
N SER A 20 -8.17 -21.55 28.03
CA SER A 20 -7.95 -20.35 28.85
C SER A 20 -9.19 -19.45 28.66
N PRO A 21 -9.70 -18.80 29.73
CA PRO A 21 -10.85 -17.92 29.59
C PRO A 21 -10.54 -16.91 28.48
N GLU A 22 -11.43 -16.81 27.48
CA GLU A 22 -11.30 -15.80 26.43
C GLU A 22 -11.13 -14.43 27.11
N PRO A 23 -10.10 -13.65 26.75
CA PRO A 23 -9.93 -12.32 27.31
C PRO A 23 -11.18 -11.50 27.00
N GLU A 24 -11.68 -10.81 28.00
CA GLU A 24 -12.85 -9.92 27.89
C GLU A 24 -12.60 -8.93 26.73
N ARG A 25 -13.32 -9.09 25.65
CA ARG A 25 -13.14 -8.29 24.42
C ARG A 25 -13.68 -6.89 24.68
N LYS A 26 -12.78 -5.98 25.00
CA LYS A 26 -13.12 -4.56 25.23
C LYS A 26 -13.16 -3.83 23.91
N VAL A 27 -14.15 -2.95 23.77
CA VAL A 27 -14.18 -1.97 22.68
C VAL A 27 -13.20 -0.85 23.02
N GLU A 28 -12.28 -0.57 22.12
CA GLU A 28 -11.28 0.49 22.27
C GLU A 28 -11.41 1.50 21.12
N PHE A 29 -11.37 2.79 21.46
CA PHE A 29 -11.35 3.87 20.48
C PHE A 29 -9.94 4.38 20.30
N MET A 30 -9.55 4.70 19.06
CA MET A 30 -8.23 5.23 18.71
C MET A 30 -7.09 4.29 19.18
N SER A 31 -7.32 2.97 19.08
CA SER A 31 -6.44 1.96 19.66
C SER A 31 -5.05 1.88 19.01
N ARG A 32 -4.94 2.29 17.74
CA ARG A 32 -3.67 2.31 17.01
C ARG A 32 -3.64 3.45 16.00
N THR A 33 -2.50 4.12 15.94
CA THR A 33 -2.16 5.08 14.87
C THR A 33 -0.84 4.66 14.27
N ALA A 34 -0.79 4.49 12.96
CA ALA A 34 0.43 4.26 12.21
C ALA A 34 0.63 5.40 11.21
N PHE A 35 1.75 6.08 11.27
CA PHE A 35 2.09 7.18 10.38
C PHE A 35 3.39 6.85 9.63
N HIS A 36 3.47 7.28 8.37
CA HIS A 36 4.68 7.19 7.57
C HIS A 36 4.93 8.47 6.78
N MET A 37 6.19 8.71 6.47
CA MET A 37 6.67 9.63 5.46
C MET A 37 7.74 8.93 4.65
N ALA A 38 7.71 9.06 3.33
CA ALA A 38 8.73 8.52 2.46
C ALA A 38 9.13 9.53 1.39
N ALA A 39 10.35 9.40 0.90
CA ALA A 39 10.79 10.06 -0.32
C ALA A 39 11.77 9.14 -1.05
N GLU A 40 11.63 9.06 -2.36
CA GLU A 40 12.50 8.28 -3.22
C GLU A 40 12.84 9.06 -4.50
N TYR A 41 14.10 8.96 -4.88
CA TYR A 41 14.60 9.48 -6.15
C TYR A 41 14.22 8.51 -7.27
N LEU A 42 13.69 9.03 -8.37
CA LEU A 42 13.31 8.29 -9.56
C LEU A 42 14.42 8.41 -10.62
N SER A 43 14.85 7.27 -11.20
CA SER A 43 15.85 7.25 -12.27
C SER A 43 15.19 7.48 -13.62
N ASP A 44 14.75 8.72 -13.88
CA ASP A 44 14.11 9.11 -15.14
C ASP A 44 14.81 10.33 -15.73
N ASP A 45 14.84 10.41 -17.06
CA ASP A 45 15.36 11.58 -17.79
C ASP A 45 14.26 12.62 -18.07
N ASP A 46 12.97 12.28 -17.85
CA ASP A 46 11.85 13.20 -17.96
C ASP A 46 11.83 14.15 -16.75
N PRO A 47 11.94 15.47 -16.96
CA PRO A 47 12.01 16.44 -15.87
C PRO A 47 10.75 16.47 -14.98
N ARG A 48 9.68 15.78 -15.35
CA ARG A 48 8.49 15.61 -14.51
C ARG A 48 8.71 14.65 -13.33
N TYR A 49 9.72 13.75 -13.42
CA TYR A 49 9.90 12.63 -12.52
C TYR A 49 11.27 12.63 -11.86
N THR A 50 11.47 13.42 -10.83
CA THR A 50 12.74 13.44 -10.08
C THR A 50 12.59 12.77 -8.73
N TRP A 51 11.54 13.09 -7.99
CA TRP A 51 11.26 12.56 -6.67
C TRP A 51 9.81 12.16 -6.54
N ASP A 52 9.56 11.06 -5.86
CA ASP A 52 8.25 10.67 -5.35
C ASP A 52 8.30 10.75 -3.83
N ALA A 53 7.40 11.51 -3.24
CA ALA A 53 7.28 11.61 -1.80
C ALA A 53 5.86 11.27 -1.40
N ASP A 54 5.70 10.53 -0.31
CA ASP A 54 4.40 10.26 0.25
C ASP A 54 4.38 10.41 1.77
N PHE A 55 3.24 10.75 2.31
CA PHE A 55 2.98 10.76 3.73
C PHE A 55 1.53 10.44 4.02
N GLY A 56 1.33 9.69 5.06
CA GLY A 56 -0.01 9.25 5.40
C GLY A 56 -0.04 8.38 6.63
N GLY A 57 -1.17 7.74 6.84
CA GLY A 57 -1.33 6.87 7.98
C GLY A 57 -2.64 6.12 8.01
N GLU A 58 -2.70 5.19 8.93
CA GLU A 58 -3.84 4.37 9.28
C GLU A 58 -4.20 4.59 10.75
N LEU A 59 -5.48 4.80 11.01
CA LEU A 59 -6.04 4.97 12.34
C LEU A 59 -7.08 3.89 12.60
N ASP A 60 -6.90 3.09 13.65
CA ASP A 60 -7.95 2.23 14.16
C ASP A 60 -8.94 3.10 14.95
N VAL A 61 -10.02 3.56 14.31
CA VAL A 61 -11.03 4.44 14.92
C VAL A 61 -11.75 3.71 16.04
N VAL A 62 -12.13 2.46 15.81
CA VAL A 62 -12.75 1.58 16.80
C VAL A 62 -12.23 0.17 16.61
N ASP A 63 -11.67 -0.45 17.65
CA ASP A 63 -11.40 -1.88 17.74
C ASP A 63 -12.47 -2.51 18.64
N TYR A 64 -13.25 -3.45 18.09
CA TYR A 64 -14.31 -4.14 18.82
C TYR A 64 -13.92 -5.59 19.19
N GLY A 65 -12.61 -5.88 19.20
CA GLY A 65 -12.02 -7.14 19.62
C GLY A 65 -12.00 -8.23 18.56
N TYR A 66 -13.08 -8.47 17.86
CA TYR A 66 -13.15 -9.42 16.73
C TYR A 66 -13.00 -8.76 15.35
N GLY A 67 -12.73 -7.47 15.31
CA GLY A 67 -12.51 -6.67 14.12
C GLY A 67 -12.30 -5.22 14.48
N ARG A 68 -12.22 -4.37 13.48
CA ARG A 68 -12.00 -2.93 13.67
C ARG A 68 -12.59 -2.13 12.52
N PHE A 69 -12.90 -0.87 12.80
CA PHE A 69 -13.08 0.16 11.79
C PHE A 69 -11.78 0.98 11.70
N THR A 70 -11.17 1.00 10.51
CA THR A 70 -9.96 1.78 10.24
C THR A 70 -10.24 2.87 9.23
N PHE A 71 -9.57 4.00 9.39
CA PHE A 71 -9.49 5.08 8.42
C PHE A 71 -8.04 5.20 7.94
N GLU A 72 -7.86 5.24 6.62
CA GLU A 72 -6.56 5.44 5.96
C GLU A 72 -6.61 6.76 5.20
N ALA A 73 -5.56 7.57 5.32
CA ALA A 73 -5.35 8.76 4.52
C ALA A 73 -3.90 8.80 4.05
N ASN A 74 -3.69 9.05 2.77
CA ASN A 74 -2.36 9.21 2.20
C ASN A 74 -2.34 10.33 1.16
N TYR A 75 -1.22 11.05 1.12
CA TYR A 75 -0.92 12.03 0.10
C TYR A 75 0.43 11.69 -0.53
N GLN A 76 0.41 11.48 -1.83
CA GLN A 76 1.59 11.25 -2.65
C GLN A 76 1.81 12.48 -3.53
N VAL A 77 3.05 12.92 -3.66
CA VAL A 77 3.43 14.03 -4.52
C VAL A 77 4.64 13.64 -5.38
N VAL A 78 4.51 13.79 -6.68
CA VAL A 78 5.63 13.66 -7.61
C VAL A 78 6.20 15.05 -7.86
N LEU A 79 7.50 15.16 -7.60
CA LEU A 79 8.28 16.38 -7.77
C LEU A 79 9.18 16.24 -9.00
N GLY A 80 9.24 17.29 -9.76
CA GLY A 80 10.07 17.39 -10.96
C GLY A 80 11.02 18.59 -10.94
N GLU A 81 11.53 18.93 -12.10
CA GLU A 81 12.44 20.06 -12.35
C GLU A 81 12.00 20.91 -13.55
N GLU A 82 10.74 20.82 -13.97
CA GLU A 82 10.25 21.53 -15.17
C GLU A 82 10.28 23.05 -15.01
N ILE A 83 9.90 23.58 -13.86
CA ILE A 83 9.83 25.03 -13.58
C ILE A 83 10.91 25.43 -12.57
N ARG A 84 11.18 24.59 -11.59
CA ARG A 84 12.15 24.80 -10.50
C ARG A 84 12.56 23.47 -9.89
N SER A 85 13.65 23.43 -9.15
CA SER A 85 14.01 22.24 -8.37
C SER A 85 12.93 21.90 -7.36
N PHE A 86 12.59 20.62 -7.25
CA PHE A 86 11.49 20.09 -6.43
C PHE A 86 10.13 20.71 -6.79
N ASP A 87 9.89 20.93 -8.07
CA ASP A 87 8.63 21.44 -8.58
C ASP A 87 7.50 20.43 -8.38
N PRO A 88 6.49 20.68 -7.53
CA PRO A 88 5.37 19.75 -7.37
C PRO A 88 4.51 19.76 -8.62
N ASN A 89 4.56 18.69 -9.40
CA ASN A 89 3.82 18.61 -10.64
C ASN A 89 2.53 17.81 -10.55
N GLN A 90 2.43 16.88 -9.60
CA GLN A 90 1.18 16.20 -9.30
C GLN A 90 1.06 15.83 -7.81
N GLY A 91 -0.16 15.79 -7.32
CA GLY A 91 -0.51 15.30 -6.00
C GLY A 91 -1.69 14.33 -6.07
N ASN A 92 -1.57 13.20 -5.38
CA ASN A 92 -2.60 12.18 -5.28
C ASN A 92 -3.10 12.11 -3.85
N TYR A 93 -4.41 12.27 -3.65
CA TYR A 93 -5.07 12.07 -2.36
C TYR A 93 -5.73 10.71 -2.36
N ILE A 94 -5.48 9.95 -1.29
CA ILE A 94 -6.05 8.63 -1.07
C ILE A 94 -6.75 8.64 0.27
N LEU A 95 -8.00 8.20 0.29
CA LEU A 95 -8.81 8.03 1.50
C LEU A 95 -9.45 6.64 1.46
N ALA A 96 -9.39 5.90 2.57
CA ALA A 96 -10.09 4.63 2.65
C ALA A 96 -10.70 4.42 4.04
N GLY A 97 -11.89 3.80 4.05
CA GLY A 97 -12.53 3.30 5.24
C GLY A 97 -12.67 1.78 5.15
N ASN A 98 -12.31 1.07 6.21
CA ASN A 98 -12.37 -0.39 6.25
C ASN A 98 -13.12 -0.85 7.50
N VAL A 99 -14.04 -1.79 7.32
CA VAL A 99 -14.68 -2.51 8.43
C VAL A 99 -14.27 -3.97 8.35
N SER A 100 -13.56 -4.46 9.37
CA SER A 100 -12.95 -5.78 9.33
C SER A 100 -13.55 -6.77 10.33
N ALA A 101 -13.28 -8.06 10.04
CA ALA A 101 -13.46 -9.16 10.98
C ALA A 101 -12.19 -10.00 11.03
N ARG A 102 -11.74 -10.34 12.26
CA ARG A 102 -10.56 -11.18 12.51
C ARG A 102 -11.00 -12.63 12.65
N THR A 103 -10.36 -13.49 11.86
CA THR A 103 -10.44 -14.94 12.02
C THR A 103 -9.15 -15.42 12.69
N ARG A 104 -9.07 -16.72 13.03
CA ARG A 104 -7.82 -17.32 13.52
C ARG A 104 -6.67 -17.31 12.50
N TRP A 105 -6.96 -17.12 11.20
CA TRP A 105 -5.98 -17.25 10.13
C TRP A 105 -5.65 -15.93 9.45
N PHE A 106 -6.62 -15.03 9.31
CA PHE A 106 -6.49 -13.77 8.58
C PHE A 106 -7.56 -12.76 9.04
N GLU A 107 -7.35 -11.52 8.70
CA GLU A 107 -8.34 -10.45 8.82
C GLU A 107 -8.96 -10.17 7.45
N VAL A 108 -10.29 -10.15 7.37
CA VAL A 108 -11.05 -9.75 6.17
C VAL A 108 -11.72 -8.43 6.42
N ALA A 109 -11.82 -7.58 5.42
CA ALA A 109 -12.51 -6.30 5.52
C ALA A 109 -13.32 -5.98 4.27
N GLY A 110 -14.45 -5.30 4.46
CA GLY A 110 -15.07 -4.50 3.44
C GLY A 110 -14.38 -3.14 3.38
N GLN A 111 -14.13 -2.64 2.18
CA GLN A 111 -13.38 -1.41 1.94
C GLN A 111 -14.14 -0.47 1.02
N LEU A 112 -14.24 0.81 1.44
CA LEU A 112 -14.56 1.94 0.58
C LEU A 112 -13.27 2.73 0.37
N TYR A 113 -12.91 3.01 -0.89
CA TYR A 113 -11.66 3.67 -1.24
C TYR A 113 -11.93 4.78 -2.25
N HIS A 114 -11.28 5.91 -2.05
CA HIS A 114 -11.29 7.07 -2.92
C HIS A 114 -9.85 7.46 -3.29
N GLN A 115 -9.63 7.73 -4.57
CA GLN A 115 -8.40 8.38 -5.03
C GLN A 115 -8.74 9.54 -5.95
N SER A 116 -8.09 10.68 -5.74
CA SER A 116 -8.13 11.82 -6.63
C SER A 116 -6.71 12.25 -7.00
N ARG A 117 -6.54 12.66 -8.26
CA ARG A 117 -5.28 13.14 -8.81
C ARG A 117 -5.38 14.61 -9.15
N HIS A 118 -4.34 15.35 -8.85
CA HIS A 118 -4.28 16.78 -9.07
C HIS A 118 -2.98 17.16 -9.75
N LEU A 119 -3.06 18.00 -10.77
CA LEU A 119 -1.90 18.74 -11.27
C LEU A 119 -1.61 19.86 -10.26
N ALA A 120 -0.46 19.79 -9.60
CA ALA A 120 -0.04 20.80 -8.64
C ALA A 120 0.61 21.97 -9.36
N ASP A 121 0.34 23.20 -8.92
CA ASP A 121 0.88 24.44 -9.48
C ASP A 121 0.67 24.62 -11.00
N ARG A 122 -0.30 23.89 -11.59
CA ARG A 122 -0.64 23.93 -13.02
C ARG A 122 -2.14 24.10 -13.22
N PRO A 123 -2.59 24.66 -14.37
CA PRO A 123 -4.00 24.72 -14.71
C PRO A 123 -4.61 23.31 -14.68
N LYS A 124 -5.74 23.18 -14.00
CA LYS A 124 -6.51 21.96 -13.92
C LYS A 124 -7.79 22.13 -14.74
N GLU A 125 -7.87 21.47 -15.89
CA GLU A 125 -9.02 21.54 -16.77
C GLU A 125 -10.07 20.48 -16.40
N GLU A 126 -9.65 19.32 -15.89
CA GLU A 126 -10.51 18.18 -15.61
C GLU A 126 -10.31 17.64 -14.18
N ALA A 127 -11.38 17.14 -13.59
CA ALA A 127 -11.29 16.35 -12.37
C ALA A 127 -10.83 14.92 -12.74
N ILE A 128 -9.92 14.35 -11.94
CA ILE A 128 -9.45 12.98 -12.11
C ILE A 128 -9.61 12.28 -10.77
N ASP A 129 -10.65 11.49 -10.65
CA ASP A 129 -10.94 10.76 -9.42
C ASP A 129 -11.71 9.47 -9.69
N TRP A 130 -11.63 8.56 -8.74
CA TRP A 130 -12.47 7.36 -8.73
C TRP A 130 -12.71 6.84 -7.32
N ASN A 131 -13.87 6.22 -7.18
CA ASN A 131 -14.32 5.59 -5.96
C ASN A 131 -14.52 4.11 -6.20
N THR A 132 -14.02 3.29 -5.28
CA THR A 132 -14.13 1.84 -5.37
C THR A 132 -14.72 1.25 -4.11
N LEU A 133 -15.44 0.15 -4.28
CA LEU A 133 -15.98 -0.68 -3.20
C LEU A 133 -15.47 -2.11 -3.39
N GLY A 134 -15.03 -2.74 -2.31
CA GLY A 134 -14.51 -4.10 -2.41
C GLY A 134 -14.15 -4.75 -1.10
N GLY A 135 -13.24 -5.69 -1.18
CA GLY A 135 -12.76 -6.47 -0.04
C GLY A 135 -11.26 -6.51 0.06
N ARG A 136 -10.78 -6.64 1.29
CA ARG A 136 -9.38 -6.80 1.67
C ARG A 136 -9.20 -8.06 2.48
N VAL A 137 -8.13 -8.79 2.23
CA VAL A 137 -7.63 -9.86 3.10
C VAL A 137 -6.23 -9.50 3.54
N ARG A 138 -5.95 -9.62 4.83
CA ARG A 138 -4.64 -9.37 5.41
C ARG A 138 -4.22 -10.52 6.32
N LYS A 139 -2.92 -10.87 6.27
CA LYS A 139 -2.30 -11.84 7.17
C LYS A 139 -0.91 -11.38 7.57
N ALA A 140 -0.71 -11.20 8.88
CA ALA A 140 0.62 -11.08 9.45
C ALA A 140 1.03 -12.41 10.07
N PHE A 141 2.26 -12.85 9.85
CA PHE A 141 2.78 -14.08 10.46
C PHE A 141 4.29 -13.99 10.65
N LYS A 142 4.80 -14.84 11.54
CA LYS A 142 6.23 -14.94 11.82
C LYS A 142 6.73 -16.31 11.44
N TYR A 143 7.88 -16.37 10.80
CA TYR A 143 8.60 -17.60 10.53
C TYR A 143 10.09 -17.39 10.83
N ARG A 144 10.63 -18.11 11.83
CA ARG A 144 11.99 -17.89 12.36
C ARG A 144 12.19 -16.42 12.75
N GLU A 145 13.24 -15.79 12.25
CA GLU A 145 13.58 -14.37 12.51
C GLU A 145 12.88 -13.38 11.57
N ALA A 146 12.10 -13.89 10.62
CA ALA A 146 11.36 -13.08 9.66
C ALA A 146 9.91 -12.87 10.11
N THR A 147 9.43 -11.64 9.98
CA THR A 147 8.02 -11.27 10.10
C THR A 147 7.50 -10.95 8.70
N PHE A 148 6.35 -11.48 8.37
CA PHE A 148 5.69 -11.27 7.08
C PHE A 148 4.36 -10.55 7.28
N ASP A 149 4.06 -9.61 6.39
CA ASP A 149 2.75 -8.99 6.24
C ASP A 149 2.31 -9.15 4.79
N ALA A 150 1.18 -9.81 4.58
CA ALA A 150 0.59 -10.06 3.27
C ALA A 150 -0.79 -9.43 3.20
N ARG A 151 -1.09 -8.76 2.07
CA ARG A 151 -2.37 -8.10 1.81
C ARG A 151 -2.80 -8.37 0.38
N ALA A 152 -4.11 -8.53 0.18
CA ALA A 152 -4.72 -8.52 -1.14
C ALA A 152 -6.05 -7.77 -1.07
N ASP A 153 -6.26 -6.85 -2.01
CA ASP A 153 -7.45 -6.01 -2.16
C ASP A 153 -8.06 -6.27 -3.54
N VAL A 154 -9.38 -6.48 -3.61
CA VAL A 154 -10.12 -6.53 -4.87
C VAL A 154 -11.28 -5.56 -4.78
N ARG A 155 -11.36 -4.61 -5.72
CA ARG A 155 -12.32 -3.51 -5.67
C ARG A 155 -12.92 -3.24 -7.04
N GLY A 156 -14.24 -3.04 -7.11
CA GLY A 156 -14.93 -2.54 -8.29
C GLY A 156 -15.05 -1.01 -8.26
N VAL A 157 -14.83 -0.37 -9.38
CA VAL A 157 -15.03 1.09 -9.55
C VAL A 157 -16.50 1.36 -9.77
N PHE A 158 -17.15 2.14 -8.91
CA PHE A 158 -18.56 2.47 -9.02
C PHE A 158 -18.84 3.94 -9.38
N MET A 159 -17.85 4.81 -9.22
CA MET A 159 -17.89 6.23 -9.60
C MET A 159 -16.51 6.66 -10.05
N LYS A 160 -16.42 7.37 -11.18
CA LYS A 160 -15.14 7.82 -11.72
C LYS A 160 -15.32 9.03 -12.64
N THR A 161 -14.25 9.82 -12.77
CA THR A 161 -14.15 10.97 -13.66
C THR A 161 -12.81 10.86 -14.42
N THR A 162 -12.86 10.92 -15.74
CA THR A 162 -11.70 10.95 -16.67
C THR A 162 -10.89 9.64 -16.76
N VAL A 163 -10.96 8.73 -15.81
CA VAL A 163 -10.25 7.43 -15.86
C VAL A 163 -11.08 6.35 -16.52
N ASP A 164 -10.43 5.35 -17.12
CA ASP A 164 -11.07 4.19 -17.77
C ASP A 164 -11.14 2.96 -16.86
N TYR A 165 -10.81 3.08 -15.55
CA TYR A 165 -10.76 1.95 -14.63
C TYR A 165 -12.15 1.38 -14.36
N SER A 166 -12.26 0.05 -14.34
CA SER A 166 -13.48 -0.69 -14.01
C SER A 166 -13.36 -1.50 -12.72
N TRP A 167 -12.18 -2.04 -12.44
CA TRP A 167 -11.88 -2.73 -11.21
C TRP A 167 -10.36 -2.76 -10.94
N GLU A 168 -9.98 -3.02 -9.69
CA GLU A 168 -8.60 -3.03 -9.23
C GLU A 168 -8.32 -4.28 -8.40
N LEU A 169 -7.12 -4.83 -8.57
CA LEU A 169 -6.53 -5.78 -7.64
C LEU A 169 -5.18 -5.23 -7.21
N ASP A 170 -4.98 -5.11 -5.90
CA ASP A 170 -3.69 -4.80 -5.29
C ASP A 170 -3.26 -5.96 -4.41
N ALA A 171 -2.03 -6.41 -4.55
CA ALA A 171 -1.43 -7.43 -3.69
C ALA A 171 -0.07 -6.95 -3.19
N ALA A 172 0.17 -7.12 -1.90
CA ALA A 172 1.42 -6.71 -1.26
C ALA A 172 1.94 -7.81 -0.35
N LEU A 173 3.24 -7.99 -0.37
CA LEU A 173 3.97 -8.86 0.56
C LEU A 173 5.19 -8.12 1.07
N ARG A 174 5.31 -8.03 2.38
CA ARG A 174 6.48 -7.47 3.05
C ARG A 174 7.10 -8.51 3.98
N SER A 175 8.42 -8.54 4.02
CA SER A 175 9.22 -9.34 4.95
C SER A 175 10.22 -8.45 5.67
N ASP A 176 10.25 -8.54 7.00
CA ASP A 176 11.24 -7.88 7.86
C ASP A 176 12.02 -8.96 8.61
N VAL A 177 13.35 -9.00 8.44
CA VAL A 177 14.26 -9.96 9.07
C VAL A 177 15.12 -9.23 10.09
N LYS A 178 15.03 -9.58 11.36
CA LYS A 178 15.85 -9.02 12.42
C LYS A 178 17.28 -9.57 12.34
N VAL A 179 18.26 -8.71 12.17
CA VAL A 179 19.69 -9.07 12.12
C VAL A 179 20.36 -8.91 13.47
N ARG A 180 20.10 -7.80 14.15
CA ARG A 180 20.58 -7.50 15.51
C ARG A 180 19.63 -6.50 16.19
N PRO A 181 19.76 -6.25 17.52
CA PRO A 181 18.94 -5.25 18.17
C PRO A 181 18.98 -3.90 17.44
N GLY A 182 17.81 -3.40 17.04
CA GLY A 182 17.64 -2.13 16.33
C GLY A 182 18.00 -2.14 14.85
N VAL A 183 18.42 -3.27 14.26
CA VAL A 183 18.76 -3.37 12.83
C VAL A 183 18.12 -4.58 12.19
N GLY A 184 17.41 -4.37 11.11
CA GLY A 184 16.78 -5.41 10.29
C GLY A 184 17.04 -5.21 8.81
N LEU A 185 16.77 -6.24 8.04
CA LEU A 185 16.64 -6.19 6.59
C LEU A 185 15.16 -6.22 6.23
N LEU A 186 14.80 -5.50 5.18
CA LEU A 186 13.45 -5.54 4.62
C LEU A 186 13.49 -5.98 3.16
N ALA A 187 12.43 -6.63 2.74
CA ALA A 187 12.09 -6.87 1.35
C ALA A 187 10.58 -6.72 1.19
N ALA A 188 10.13 -6.07 0.12
CA ALA A 188 8.71 -5.98 -0.19
C ALA A 188 8.46 -6.11 -1.69
N ALA A 189 7.26 -6.56 -2.02
CA ALA A 189 6.75 -6.60 -3.38
C ALA A 189 5.28 -6.20 -3.37
N ASP A 190 4.93 -5.29 -4.27
CA ASP A 190 3.57 -4.82 -4.52
C ASP A 190 3.24 -5.08 -5.98
N VAL A 191 2.03 -5.53 -6.25
CA VAL A 191 1.49 -5.71 -7.59
C VAL A 191 0.14 -5.02 -7.65
N ARG A 192 -0.06 -4.22 -8.68
CA ARG A 192 -1.34 -3.61 -9.01
C ARG A 192 -1.81 -4.08 -10.38
N TYR A 193 -3.06 -4.48 -10.47
CA TYR A 193 -3.71 -4.81 -11.72
C TYR A 193 -4.96 -3.94 -11.88
N LEU A 194 -5.06 -3.25 -13.01
CA LEU A 194 -6.21 -2.42 -13.38
C LEU A 194 -6.96 -3.06 -14.53
N GLY A 195 -8.22 -3.41 -14.28
CA GLY A 195 -9.19 -3.69 -15.32
C GLY A 195 -9.74 -2.38 -15.88
N VAL A 196 -9.81 -2.25 -17.20
CA VAL A 196 -10.29 -1.06 -17.89
C VAL A 196 -11.59 -1.34 -18.63
N ASP A 197 -12.34 -0.29 -18.94
CA ASP A 197 -13.61 -0.37 -19.69
C ASP A 197 -13.44 -0.23 -21.21
N GLY A 198 -12.21 0.00 -21.67
CA GLY A 198 -11.87 0.14 -23.08
C GLY A 198 -12.10 1.55 -23.66
N SER A 199 -12.53 2.53 -22.88
CA SER A 199 -12.79 3.89 -23.36
C SER A 199 -11.52 4.65 -23.78
N GLN A 200 -10.34 4.22 -23.32
CA GLN A 200 -9.02 4.80 -23.63
C GLN A 200 -8.23 3.97 -24.68
N ASP A 201 -8.92 3.11 -25.44
CA ASP A 201 -8.31 2.25 -26.50
C ASP A 201 -7.09 1.45 -26.01
N ARG A 202 -7.15 0.92 -24.80
CA ARG A 202 -6.13 0.07 -24.18
C ARG A 202 -6.71 -1.14 -23.47
N GLY A 203 -5.88 -2.17 -23.28
CA GLY A 203 -6.21 -3.33 -22.47
C GLY A 203 -5.88 -3.11 -20.98
N ASN A 204 -6.20 -4.12 -20.17
CA ASN A 204 -5.88 -4.15 -18.75
C ASN A 204 -4.39 -3.91 -18.49
N GLN A 205 -4.08 -3.25 -17.38
CA GLN A 205 -2.72 -2.81 -17.05
C GLN A 205 -2.20 -3.54 -15.81
N THR A 206 -0.89 -3.77 -15.75
CA THR A 206 -0.21 -4.32 -14.58
C THR A 206 0.95 -3.43 -14.18
N GLY A 207 0.97 -3.02 -12.92
CA GLY A 207 2.08 -2.34 -12.28
C GLY A 207 2.68 -3.21 -11.18
N TYR A 208 3.91 -2.92 -10.80
CA TYR A 208 4.57 -3.58 -9.67
C TYR A 208 5.65 -2.68 -9.07
N LYS A 209 5.99 -2.95 -7.81
CA LYS A 209 7.18 -2.42 -7.14
C LYS A 209 7.81 -3.53 -6.34
N VAL A 210 9.14 -3.66 -6.45
CA VAL A 210 9.93 -4.61 -5.64
C VAL A 210 11.03 -3.83 -4.97
N GLU A 211 11.10 -3.90 -3.65
CA GLU A 211 12.08 -3.15 -2.86
C GLU A 211 12.90 -4.06 -1.93
N GLY A 212 14.11 -3.61 -1.63
CA GLY A 212 14.97 -4.22 -0.61
C GLY A 212 15.77 -3.15 0.11
N GLY A 213 16.01 -3.35 1.41
CA GLY A 213 16.64 -2.32 2.19
C GLY A 213 17.01 -2.71 3.61
N VAL A 214 17.35 -1.69 4.39
CA VAL A 214 17.73 -1.79 5.80
C VAL A 214 16.73 -1.00 6.63
N ARG A 215 16.33 -1.58 7.75
CA ARG A 215 15.46 -0.96 8.74
C ARG A 215 16.24 -0.71 10.03
N LEU A 216 16.23 0.54 10.49
CA LEU A 216 16.80 0.99 11.75
C LEU A 216 15.70 1.32 12.73
N GLU A 217 15.59 0.57 13.82
CA GLU A 217 14.51 0.70 14.80
C GLU A 217 14.92 1.55 15.99
N GLY A 218 14.12 2.58 16.27
CA GLY A 218 14.17 3.38 17.48
C GLY A 218 13.05 3.03 18.48
N ARG A 219 13.00 3.74 19.60
CA ARG A 219 11.96 3.55 20.62
C ARG A 219 10.56 3.94 20.17
N ARG A 220 10.44 4.94 19.30
CA ARG A 220 9.16 5.54 18.88
C ARG A 220 8.88 5.40 17.38
N GLY A 221 9.77 4.75 16.63
CA GLY A 221 9.62 4.62 15.20
C GLY A 221 10.79 3.90 14.57
N ALA A 222 10.81 3.88 13.24
CA ALA A 222 11.89 3.29 12.46
C ALA A 222 12.24 4.19 11.27
N VAL A 223 13.49 4.09 10.82
CA VAL A 223 13.96 4.62 9.54
C VAL A 223 14.28 3.45 8.64
N GLU A 224 13.82 3.49 7.43
CA GLU A 224 14.17 2.54 6.38
C GLU A 224 14.92 3.27 5.28
N VAL A 225 15.96 2.63 4.74
CA VAL A 225 16.66 3.06 3.53
C VAL A 225 16.59 1.89 2.55
N PHE A 226 16.12 2.14 1.34
CA PHE A 226 15.83 1.10 0.37
C PHE A 226 16.19 1.50 -1.05
N ILE A 227 16.30 0.49 -1.90
CA ILE A 227 16.30 0.60 -3.35
C ILE A 227 15.12 -0.21 -3.88
N ALA A 228 14.56 0.22 -5.02
CA ALA A 228 13.47 -0.51 -5.65
C ALA A 228 13.53 -0.47 -7.18
N GLY A 229 12.83 -1.41 -7.80
CA GLY A 229 12.42 -1.36 -9.19
C GLY A 229 10.91 -1.23 -9.26
N GLU A 230 10.41 -0.29 -10.03
CA GLU A 230 8.97 0.00 -10.14
C GLU A 230 8.54 0.09 -11.60
N ARG A 231 7.36 -0.47 -11.87
CA ARG A 231 6.57 -0.25 -13.07
C ARG A 231 5.25 0.36 -12.66
N ARG A 232 5.07 1.65 -12.93
CA ARG A 232 3.89 2.44 -12.51
C ARG A 232 2.94 2.64 -13.68
N ILE A 233 1.67 2.37 -13.43
CA ILE A 233 0.57 2.62 -14.38
C ILE A 233 0.14 4.08 -14.24
N ASP A 234 -0.06 4.75 -15.37
CA ASP A 234 -0.52 6.13 -15.48
C ASP A 234 0.25 7.07 -14.52
N PRO A 235 1.57 7.19 -14.70
CA PRO A 235 2.42 7.95 -13.78
C PRO A 235 2.07 9.45 -13.77
N TYR A 236 1.47 9.95 -14.86
CA TYR A 236 1.01 11.32 -14.98
C TYR A 236 -0.53 11.37 -15.04
N PRO A 237 -1.20 12.35 -14.38
CA PRO A 237 -2.66 12.34 -14.23
C PRO A 237 -3.45 12.37 -15.54
N VAL A 238 -3.00 13.13 -16.53
CA VAL A 238 -3.72 13.37 -17.80
C VAL A 238 -3.21 12.51 -18.97
N GLU A 239 -2.27 11.62 -18.72
CA GLU A 239 -1.69 10.75 -19.72
C GLU A 239 -1.87 9.29 -19.32
N VAL A 240 -2.36 8.46 -20.25
CA VAL A 240 -2.38 7.02 -20.06
C VAL A 240 -1.04 6.45 -20.50
N GLY A 241 -0.48 5.54 -19.71
CA GLY A 241 0.80 4.94 -20.03
C GLY A 241 1.43 4.17 -18.89
N VAL A 242 2.69 3.86 -19.05
CA VAL A 242 3.48 3.14 -18.05
C VAL A 242 4.87 3.76 -18.00
N ALA A 243 5.39 3.96 -16.81
CA ALA A 243 6.79 4.29 -16.58
C ALA A 243 7.48 3.18 -15.78
N GLU A 244 8.78 3.02 -16.00
CA GLU A 244 9.62 2.05 -15.30
C GLU A 244 10.86 2.75 -14.75
N TRP A 245 11.11 2.57 -13.43
CA TRP A 245 12.21 3.23 -12.74
C TRP A 245 12.98 2.28 -11.85
N PHE A 246 14.26 2.61 -11.66
CA PHE A 246 14.97 2.25 -10.44
C PHE A 246 14.84 3.42 -9.47
N THR A 247 14.63 3.12 -8.20
CA THR A 247 14.48 4.14 -7.18
C THR A 247 15.41 3.89 -6.01
N ALA A 248 15.77 4.95 -5.30
CA ALA A 248 16.48 4.89 -4.03
C ALA A 248 15.83 5.87 -3.07
N GLY A 249 15.49 5.44 -1.88
CA GLY A 249 14.71 6.26 -0.97
C GLY A 249 14.89 5.93 0.49
N PHE A 250 14.16 6.69 1.30
CA PHE A 250 14.02 6.45 2.72
C PHE A 250 12.58 6.55 3.16
N ARG A 251 12.27 5.90 4.28
CA ARG A 251 10.95 5.93 4.91
C ARG A 251 11.07 6.12 6.42
N LEU A 252 10.29 7.04 6.96
CA LEU A 252 10.11 7.25 8.39
C LEU A 252 8.79 6.65 8.82
N LEU A 253 8.80 5.83 9.85
CA LEU A 253 7.64 5.11 10.35
C LEU A 253 7.43 5.43 11.82
N SER A 254 6.18 5.78 12.22
CA SER A 254 5.80 5.80 13.64
C SER A 254 5.55 4.38 14.16
N ARG A 255 5.61 4.23 15.47
CA ARG A 255 5.21 3.03 16.21
C ARG A 255 4.02 3.32 17.09
#